data_57b43e51ffba064a0a7edf999ce7e116
#
_entry.id   57b43e51ffba064a0a7edf999ce7e116
#
_cell.length_a   1.000
_cell.length_b   1.000
_cell.length_c   1.000
_cell.angle_alpha   90.00
_cell.angle_beta   90.00
_cell.angle_gamma   90.00
#
_symmetry.space_group_name_H-M   'P 1'
#
loop_
_entity.id
_entity.type
_entity.pdbx_description
1 polymer ?
#
loop_
_entity_poly.entity_id
_entity_poly.type
_entity_poly.pdbx_seq_one_letter_code
_entity_poly.pdbx_strand_id
1 'polypeptide(L)'
;MSLAKQIKANLGTELAELLSELKHLRAERKKGHASKVIYMIDTTTQIGGKLHEAGCGFSPCFFGSLKECESAIRCACAACYKALERDKCKPRLVSSYDSDKIAKGAVRIYYTEKSSKKSAIREFRPVSFELAGTLEKAKELMGLNDE
;
A
#
# COMPACT_ATOMS: atom_id res chain seq x y z
N MET A 1 -11.49 -42.69 21.97
CA MET A 1 -10.54 -41.74 22.56
C MET A 1 -11.29 -40.82 23.53
N SER A 2 -10.76 -40.67 24.74
CA SER A 2 -11.39 -39.77 25.72
C SER A 2 -11.32 -38.31 25.28
N LEU A 3 -12.26 -37.49 25.71
CA LEU A 3 -12.29 -36.08 25.43
C LEU A 3 -10.99 -35.38 25.90
N ALA A 4 -10.48 -35.79 27.06
CA ALA A 4 -9.22 -35.25 27.59
C ALA A 4 -8.02 -35.51 26.67
N LYS A 5 -7.95 -36.67 26.04
CA LYS A 5 -6.89 -37.03 25.08
C LYS A 5 -7.03 -36.23 23.79
N GLN A 6 -8.26 -35.99 23.32
CA GLN A 6 -8.52 -35.16 22.14
C GLN A 6 -8.12 -33.71 22.37
N ILE A 7 -8.44 -33.15 23.53
CA ILE A 7 -8.05 -31.79 23.92
C ILE A 7 -6.53 -31.67 23.99
N LYS A 8 -5.84 -32.62 24.60
CA LYS A 8 -4.36 -32.61 24.65
C LYS A 8 -3.72 -32.72 23.27
N ALA A 9 -4.27 -33.57 22.38
CA ALA A 9 -3.77 -33.69 21.02
C ALA A 9 -3.95 -32.38 20.23
N ASN A 10 -5.10 -31.75 20.33
CA ASN A 10 -5.38 -30.47 19.67
C ASN A 10 -4.50 -29.34 20.20
N LEU A 11 -4.34 -29.22 21.51
CA LEU A 11 -3.45 -28.22 22.12
C LEU A 11 -1.99 -28.43 21.72
N GLY A 12 -1.56 -29.69 21.63
CA GLY A 12 -0.22 -30.03 21.16
C GLY A 12 0.05 -29.60 19.73
N THR A 13 -0.95 -29.76 18.86
CA THR A 13 -0.88 -29.32 17.46
C THR A 13 -0.79 -27.80 17.36
N GLU A 14 -1.65 -27.07 18.07
CA GLU A 14 -1.64 -25.60 18.10
C GLU A 14 -0.32 -25.06 18.65
N LEU A 15 0.21 -25.64 19.71
CA LEU A 15 1.51 -25.26 20.27
C LEU A 15 2.65 -25.51 19.28
N ALA A 16 2.62 -26.63 18.56
CA ALA A 16 3.62 -26.95 17.54
C ALA A 16 3.60 -25.93 16.41
N GLU A 17 2.43 -25.52 15.96
CA GLU A 17 2.27 -24.48 14.93
C GLU A 17 2.80 -23.13 15.40
N LEU A 18 2.46 -22.71 16.62
CA LEU A 18 2.96 -21.47 17.20
C LEU A 18 4.48 -21.46 17.35
N LEU A 19 5.06 -22.57 17.80
CA LEU A 19 6.51 -22.71 17.93
C LEU A 19 7.20 -22.66 16.56
N SER A 20 6.59 -23.24 15.54
CA SER A 20 7.09 -23.17 14.16
C SER A 20 7.11 -21.75 13.65
N GLU A 21 6.03 -20.98 13.85
CA GLU A 21 5.95 -19.57 13.49
C GLU A 21 6.99 -18.72 14.23
N LEU A 22 7.18 -18.96 15.55
CA LEU A 22 8.18 -18.24 16.34
C LEU A 22 9.60 -18.54 15.86
N LYS A 23 9.90 -19.78 15.51
CA LYS A 23 11.21 -20.17 14.94
C LYS A 23 11.45 -19.47 13.60
N HIS A 24 10.44 -19.42 12.76
CA HIS A 24 10.52 -18.76 11.47
C HIS A 24 10.80 -17.25 11.63
N LEU A 25 10.05 -16.58 12.50
CA LEU A 25 10.25 -15.16 12.81
C LEU A 25 11.64 -14.87 13.40
N ARG A 26 12.13 -15.73 14.29
CA ARG A 26 13.48 -15.63 14.87
C ARG A 26 14.56 -15.84 13.82
N ALA A 27 14.37 -16.81 12.91
CA ALA A 27 15.29 -17.05 11.82
C ALA A 27 15.38 -15.85 10.87
N GLU A 28 14.27 -15.22 10.56
CA GLU A 28 14.22 -13.99 9.77
C GLU A 28 14.98 -12.86 10.45
N ARG A 29 14.80 -12.67 11.76
CA ARG A 29 15.55 -11.68 12.55
C ARG A 29 17.05 -11.92 12.53
N LYS A 30 17.49 -13.16 12.68
CA LYS A 30 18.92 -13.52 12.69
C LYS A 30 19.59 -13.31 11.35
N LYS A 31 18.88 -13.42 10.25
CA LYS A 31 19.43 -13.20 8.91
C LYS A 31 19.67 -11.73 8.59
N GLY A 32 19.41 -10.82 9.52
CA GLY A 32 19.54 -9.38 9.28
C GLY A 32 18.50 -8.83 8.31
N HIS A 33 17.50 -9.65 7.96
CA HIS A 33 16.37 -9.25 7.11
C HIS A 33 15.22 -8.72 7.97
N ALA A 34 15.56 -7.88 8.95
CA ALA A 34 14.58 -7.21 9.78
C ALA A 34 13.84 -6.10 9.04
N SER A 35 14.08 -5.95 7.73
CA SER A 35 13.35 -5.00 6.91
C SER A 35 11.99 -5.61 6.54
N LYS A 36 10.93 -4.92 6.94
CA LYS A 36 9.59 -5.21 6.52
C LYS A 36 9.22 -4.21 5.44
N VAL A 37 8.64 -4.69 4.35
CA VAL A 37 8.11 -3.80 3.32
C VAL A 37 6.70 -3.39 3.72
N ILE A 38 6.46 -2.10 3.72
CA ILE A 38 5.13 -1.52 3.93
C ILE A 38 4.75 -0.71 2.70
N TYR A 39 3.46 -0.48 2.54
CA TYR A 39 2.91 0.22 1.39
C TYR A 39 2.08 1.41 1.84
N MET A 40 2.09 2.46 1.05
CA MET A 40 1.29 3.65 1.26
C MET A 40 0.67 4.07 -0.06
N ILE A 41 -0.45 4.80 0.00
CA ILE A 41 -1.06 5.40 -1.18
C ILE A 41 -0.43 6.76 -1.41
N ASP A 42 0.16 6.96 -2.57
CA ASP A 42 0.63 8.26 -3.04
C ASP A 42 -0.39 8.83 -4.03
N THR A 43 -0.78 10.08 -3.83
CA THR A 43 -1.78 10.76 -4.65
C THR A 43 -1.17 11.99 -5.30
N THR A 44 -1.34 12.11 -6.60
CA THR A 44 -0.93 13.32 -7.35
C THR A 44 -2.11 13.88 -8.11
N THR A 45 -2.19 15.20 -8.17
CA THR A 45 -3.21 15.91 -8.95
C THR A 45 -2.52 16.85 -9.92
N GLN A 46 -2.85 16.72 -11.20
CA GLN A 46 -2.40 17.63 -12.26
C GLN A 46 -3.60 18.36 -12.84
N ILE A 47 -3.48 19.66 -13.05
CA ILE A 47 -4.51 20.50 -13.67
C ILE A 47 -3.87 21.28 -14.81
N GLY A 48 -4.41 21.10 -16.02
CA GLY A 48 -3.86 21.74 -17.20
C GLY A 48 -2.41 21.35 -17.50
N GLY A 49 -2.03 20.10 -17.16
CA GLY A 49 -0.68 19.58 -17.36
C GLY A 49 0.33 19.99 -16.29
N LYS A 50 -0.06 20.78 -15.29
CA LYS A 50 0.82 21.20 -14.19
C LYS A 50 0.52 20.44 -12.92
N LEU A 51 1.56 19.99 -12.24
CA LEU A 51 1.41 19.37 -10.93
C LEU A 51 0.86 20.40 -9.94
N HIS A 52 -0.31 20.11 -9.38
CA HIS A 52 -1.03 21.00 -8.48
C HIS A 52 -0.89 20.54 -7.02
N GLU A 53 -0.98 19.27 -6.83
CA GLU A 53 -0.93 18.65 -5.51
C GLU A 53 -0.18 17.31 -5.58
N ALA A 54 0.68 17.04 -4.62
CA ALA A 54 1.39 15.79 -4.51
C ALA A 54 1.43 15.35 -3.05
N GLY A 55 1.37 14.04 -2.83
CA GLY A 55 1.42 13.45 -1.51
C GLY A 55 0.13 12.73 -1.15
N CYS A 56 0.03 12.29 0.10
CA CYS A 56 -1.13 11.57 0.57
C CYS A 56 -2.24 12.54 0.97
N GLY A 57 -3.33 12.56 0.21
CA GLY A 57 -4.52 13.36 0.51
C GLY A 57 -5.38 12.79 1.64
N PHE A 58 -4.93 11.70 2.27
CA PHE A 58 -5.60 11.02 3.38
C PHE A 58 -4.73 11.08 4.62
N SER A 59 -5.31 10.77 5.79
CA SER A 59 -4.50 10.49 6.97
C SER A 59 -3.49 9.40 6.63
N PRO A 60 -2.22 9.53 7.00
CA PRO A 60 -1.20 8.54 6.67
C PRO A 60 -1.60 7.16 7.17
N CYS A 61 -1.77 6.23 6.23
CA CYS A 61 -2.06 4.83 6.52
C CYS A 61 -1.02 3.97 5.82
N PHE A 62 -0.50 3.01 6.56
CA PHE A 62 0.45 2.05 6.03
C PHE A 62 -0.21 0.68 5.96
N PHE A 63 0.06 -0.04 4.89
CA PHE A 63 -0.50 -1.36 4.63
C PHE A 63 0.61 -2.41 4.66
N GLY A 64 0.33 -3.56 5.25
CA GLY A 64 1.29 -4.66 5.35
C GLY A 64 1.45 -5.45 4.06
N SER A 65 0.54 -5.29 3.09
CA SER A 65 0.62 -5.97 1.82
C SER A 65 0.21 -5.06 0.66
N LEU A 66 0.75 -5.35 -0.51
CA LEU A 66 0.39 -4.64 -1.75
C LEU A 66 -1.10 -4.81 -2.07
N LYS A 67 -1.63 -6.01 -1.85
CA LYS A 67 -3.04 -6.32 -2.10
C LYS A 67 -3.99 -5.46 -1.26
N GLU A 68 -3.68 -5.26 0.02
CA GLU A 68 -4.47 -4.38 0.89
C GLU A 68 -4.37 -2.93 0.46
N CYS A 69 -3.18 -2.47 0.08
CA CYS A 69 -2.97 -1.13 -0.44
C CYS A 69 -3.78 -0.89 -1.73
N GLU A 70 -3.74 -1.82 -2.67
CA GLU A 70 -4.52 -1.75 -3.91
C GLU A 70 -6.03 -1.74 -3.64
N SER A 71 -6.49 -2.51 -2.66
CA SER A 71 -7.90 -2.51 -2.24
C SER A 71 -8.30 -1.15 -1.68
N ALA A 72 -7.45 -0.55 -0.86
CA ALA A 72 -7.66 0.80 -0.32
C ALA A 72 -7.67 1.86 -1.43
N ILE A 73 -6.80 1.73 -2.43
CA ILE A 73 -6.80 2.59 -3.62
C ILE A 73 -8.14 2.54 -4.33
N ARG A 74 -8.69 1.34 -4.55
CA ARG A 74 -10.00 1.19 -5.18
C ARG A 74 -11.10 1.89 -4.40
N CYS A 75 -11.09 1.78 -3.07
CA CYS A 75 -12.06 2.46 -2.22
C CYS A 75 -11.90 3.99 -2.29
N ALA A 76 -10.68 4.49 -2.23
CA ALA A 76 -10.39 5.92 -2.33
C ALA A 76 -10.79 6.48 -3.69
N CYS A 77 -10.50 5.76 -4.77
CA CYS A 77 -10.90 6.13 -6.13
C CYS A 77 -12.41 6.18 -6.29
N ALA A 78 -13.12 5.20 -5.75
CA ALA A 78 -14.59 5.16 -5.81
C ALA A 78 -15.21 6.36 -5.10
N ALA A 79 -14.69 6.73 -3.93
CA ALA A 79 -15.15 7.90 -3.19
C ALA A 79 -14.87 9.20 -3.95
N CYS A 80 -13.66 9.33 -4.49
CA CYS A 80 -13.25 10.50 -5.29
C CYS A 80 -14.11 10.61 -6.56
N TYR A 81 -14.33 9.50 -7.26
CA TYR A 81 -15.16 9.45 -8.46
C TYR A 81 -16.58 9.95 -8.19
N LYS A 82 -17.20 9.48 -7.12
CA LYS A 82 -18.54 9.90 -6.72
C LYS A 82 -18.62 11.41 -6.42
N ALA A 83 -17.60 11.93 -5.75
CA ALA A 83 -17.53 13.36 -5.46
C ALA A 83 -17.42 14.21 -6.74
N LEU A 84 -16.55 13.78 -7.66
CA LEU A 84 -16.38 14.44 -8.96
C LEU A 84 -17.64 14.36 -9.83
N GLU A 85 -18.33 13.23 -9.76
CA GLU A 85 -19.60 13.03 -10.47
C GLU A 85 -20.70 13.97 -9.95
N ARG A 86 -20.80 14.11 -8.62
CA ARG A 86 -21.74 15.07 -7.99
C ARG A 86 -21.45 16.50 -8.41
N ASP A 87 -20.18 16.86 -8.57
CA ASP A 87 -19.75 18.18 -8.99
C ASP A 87 -19.79 18.38 -10.52
N LYS A 88 -20.32 17.40 -11.25
CA LYS A 88 -20.46 17.42 -12.72
C LYS A 88 -19.12 17.60 -13.45
N CYS A 89 -18.05 17.06 -12.90
CA CYS A 89 -16.70 17.11 -13.45
C CYS A 89 -16.42 16.06 -14.54
N LYS A 90 -17.39 15.25 -14.90
CA LYS A 90 -17.31 14.20 -15.94
C LYS A 90 -16.11 13.27 -15.71
N PRO A 91 -16.02 12.58 -14.56
CA PRO A 91 -14.88 11.73 -14.27
C PRO A 91 -14.87 10.48 -15.14
N ARG A 92 -13.65 10.03 -15.50
CA ARG A 92 -13.39 8.78 -16.20
C ARG A 92 -12.24 8.07 -15.49
N LEU A 93 -12.48 6.84 -15.10
CA LEU A 93 -11.52 6.02 -14.36
C LEU A 93 -10.75 5.11 -15.33
N VAL A 94 -9.42 5.12 -15.22
CA VAL A 94 -8.53 4.27 -16.01
C VAL A 94 -7.53 3.60 -15.07
N SER A 95 -7.48 2.27 -15.11
CA SER A 95 -6.53 1.51 -14.31
C SER A 95 -5.31 1.07 -15.12
N SER A 96 -4.31 0.52 -14.43
CA SER A 96 -3.14 -0.06 -15.07
C SER A 96 -3.47 -1.25 -15.99
N TYR A 97 -4.61 -1.88 -15.80
CA TYR A 97 -5.10 -2.93 -16.70
C TYR A 97 -5.59 -2.39 -18.04
N ASP A 98 -6.03 -1.14 -18.06
CA ASP A 98 -6.59 -0.50 -19.26
C ASP A 98 -5.54 0.23 -20.10
N SER A 99 -4.38 0.54 -19.52
CA SER A 99 -3.34 1.32 -20.19
C SER A 99 -1.95 0.98 -19.67
N ASP A 100 -1.01 0.75 -20.57
CA ASP A 100 0.40 0.53 -20.26
C ASP A 100 1.11 1.79 -19.77
N LYS A 101 0.50 2.96 -19.97
CA LYS A 101 1.03 4.25 -19.50
C LYS A 101 0.89 4.43 -17.99
N ILE A 102 0.05 3.62 -17.36
CA ILE A 102 -0.22 3.67 -15.93
C ILE A 102 0.60 2.59 -15.24
N ALA A 103 1.35 2.97 -14.20
CA ALA A 103 2.15 2.05 -13.42
C ALA A 103 1.27 0.96 -12.79
N LYS A 104 1.81 -0.24 -12.64
CA LYS A 104 1.10 -1.39 -12.09
C LYS A 104 0.53 -1.06 -10.71
N GLY A 105 -0.77 -1.33 -10.54
CA GLY A 105 -1.50 -1.06 -9.31
C GLY A 105 -2.00 0.37 -9.17
N ALA A 106 -1.59 1.28 -10.02
CA ALA A 106 -2.06 2.66 -10.02
C ALA A 106 -3.40 2.80 -10.74
N VAL A 107 -4.16 3.82 -10.35
CA VAL A 107 -5.44 4.16 -10.98
C VAL A 107 -5.47 5.68 -11.19
N ARG A 108 -5.92 6.09 -12.35
CA ARG A 108 -6.11 7.52 -12.67
C ARG A 108 -7.57 7.85 -12.86
N ILE A 109 -7.95 9.04 -12.40
CA ILE A 109 -9.24 9.64 -12.71
C ILE A 109 -8.99 10.88 -13.56
N TYR A 110 -9.50 10.85 -14.79
CA TYR A 110 -9.48 11.99 -15.70
C TYR A 110 -10.78 12.75 -15.53
N TYR A 111 -10.68 14.06 -15.32
CA TYR A 111 -11.88 14.89 -15.10
C TYR A 111 -11.64 16.31 -15.57
N THR A 112 -12.70 17.12 -15.57
CA THR A 112 -12.62 18.55 -15.86
C THR A 112 -12.73 19.32 -14.56
N GLU A 113 -11.71 20.11 -14.22
CA GLU A 113 -11.70 20.87 -12.98
C GLU A 113 -12.80 21.94 -13.01
N LYS A 114 -13.56 22.03 -11.92
CA LYS A 114 -14.79 22.79 -11.85
C LYS A 114 -14.57 24.31 -12.02
N SER A 115 -13.56 24.87 -11.39
CA SER A 115 -13.30 26.32 -11.40
C SER A 115 -12.60 26.78 -12.66
N SER A 116 -11.55 26.11 -13.10
CA SER A 116 -10.74 26.49 -14.25
C SER A 116 -11.24 25.96 -15.60
N LYS A 117 -12.11 24.94 -15.57
CA LYS A 117 -12.57 24.18 -16.75
C LYS A 117 -11.45 23.48 -17.51
N LYS A 118 -10.28 23.34 -16.90
CA LYS A 118 -9.14 22.65 -17.49
C LYS A 118 -9.22 21.15 -17.26
N SER A 119 -8.58 20.38 -18.15
CA SER A 119 -8.43 18.95 -17.97
C SER A 119 -7.55 18.65 -16.76
N ALA A 120 -7.98 17.72 -15.92
CA ALA A 120 -7.28 17.35 -14.71
C ALA A 120 -7.10 15.82 -14.62
N ILE A 121 -6.05 15.40 -13.93
CA ILE A 121 -5.75 13.99 -13.69
C ILE A 121 -5.42 13.85 -12.23
N ARG A 122 -6.12 12.93 -11.56
CA ARG A 122 -5.77 12.50 -10.20
C ARG A 122 -5.31 11.05 -10.25
N GLU A 123 -4.09 10.80 -9.80
CA GLU A 123 -3.51 9.46 -9.79
C GLU A 123 -3.35 8.97 -8.36
N PHE A 124 -3.76 7.73 -8.12
CA PHE A 124 -3.54 7.01 -6.88
C PHE A 124 -2.61 5.84 -7.19
N ARG A 125 -1.49 5.75 -6.50
CA ARG A 125 -0.53 4.69 -6.74
C ARG A 125 -0.01 4.09 -5.43
N PRO A 126 0.28 2.78 -5.41
CA PRO A 126 0.94 2.20 -4.26
C PRO A 126 2.44 2.54 -4.30
N VAL A 127 2.97 2.93 -3.16
CA VAL A 127 4.40 3.17 -2.98
C VAL A 127 4.89 2.28 -1.85
N SER A 128 6.01 1.60 -2.05
CA SER A 128 6.61 0.72 -1.06
C SER A 128 7.73 1.41 -0.31
N PHE A 129 7.84 1.10 0.95
CA PHE A 129 8.93 1.53 1.83
C PHE A 129 9.47 0.34 2.58
N GLU A 130 10.77 0.31 2.80
CA GLU A 130 11.38 -0.68 3.68
C GLU A 130 11.53 -0.10 5.08
N LEU A 131 11.04 -0.85 6.06
CA LEU A 131 11.27 -0.53 7.46
C LEU A 131 12.59 -1.15 7.91
N ALA A 132 13.53 -0.32 8.28
CA ALA A 132 14.77 -0.79 8.85
C ALA A 132 14.54 -1.21 10.31
N GLY A 133 14.89 -2.46 10.64
CA GLY A 133 14.79 -2.95 12.01
C GLY A 133 15.97 -2.56 12.89
N THR A 134 17.07 -2.11 12.28
CA THR A 134 18.31 -1.69 12.96
C THR A 134 18.88 -0.44 12.33
N LEU A 135 19.74 0.27 13.06
CA LEU A 135 20.45 1.42 12.54
C LEU A 135 21.39 1.04 11.39
N GLU A 136 22.03 -0.11 11.48
CA GLU A 136 22.91 -0.63 10.42
C GLU A 136 22.15 -0.85 9.12
N LYS A 137 20.96 -1.45 9.19
CA LYS A 137 20.10 -1.66 8.02
C LYS A 137 19.61 -0.33 7.46
N ALA A 138 19.28 0.64 8.30
CA ALA A 138 18.90 1.98 7.87
C ALA A 138 20.03 2.67 7.10
N LYS A 139 21.25 2.59 7.58
CA LYS A 139 22.43 3.14 6.88
C LYS A 139 22.63 2.49 5.52
N GLU A 140 22.50 1.17 5.44
CA GLU A 140 22.60 0.42 4.19
C GLU A 140 21.55 0.90 3.17
N LEU A 141 20.29 1.01 3.59
CA LEU A 141 19.20 1.45 2.73
C LEU A 141 19.36 2.90 2.26
N MET A 142 19.95 3.76 3.07
CA MET A 142 20.24 5.15 2.72
C MET A 142 21.55 5.32 1.94
N GLY A 143 22.30 4.24 1.72
CA GLY A 143 23.59 4.30 1.04
C GLY A 143 24.69 4.94 1.88
N LEU A 144 24.53 4.97 3.20
CA LEU A 144 25.52 5.51 4.13
C LEU A 144 26.45 4.40 4.61
N ASN A 145 27.68 4.41 4.15
CA ASN A 145 28.70 3.48 4.60
C ASN A 145 29.55 4.14 5.68
N ASP A 146 29.79 3.40 6.77
CA ASP A 146 30.75 3.80 7.80
C ASP A 146 32.16 3.54 7.26
N GLU A 147 32.80 4.56 6.75
CA GLU A 147 34.25 4.55 6.55
C GLU A 147 34.94 5.35 7.64
#